data_d739e6bf8ad997e0ded9a8a8222c3efc
#
_entry.id   d739e6bf8ad997e0ded9a8a8222c3efc
#
_cell.length_a   1.000
_cell.length_b   1.000
_cell.length_c   1.000
_cell.angle_alpha   90.00
_cell.angle_beta   90.00
_cell.angle_gamma   90.00
#
_symmetry.space_group_name_H-M   'P 1'
#
loop_
_entity.id
_entity.type
_entity.pdbx_description
1 polymer ?
#
loop_
_entity_poly.entity_id
_entity_poly.type
_entity_poly.pdbx_seq_one_letter_code
_entity_poly.pdbx_strand_id
1 'polypeptide(L)'
;MDNYPGLPGVSGQDMLLAMRRQAEEAGAEFLAGRALSALFMMGSWFISVGPDMYSAKAVVLAAGVARGKKFPGEAEFLGRGVSYCATCDGMLYRNRPVAVLGFSDSARKEADFLRSIGCAVTYFDRPKSCVIQGGEAVESVTCDGKTAAVDAVFLLRPTVAPADLFQGLETENGYVTVDRRMTTNLSGLFAAGDCTGGPLQVAKAVGEGLIAGQSAAAFVAAAERNKP
;
A
#
# COMPACT_ATOMS: atom_id res chain seq x y z
N MET A 1 -5.89 7.81 24.31
CA MET A 1 -5.95 6.34 24.21
C MET A 1 -6.00 5.77 25.62
N ASP A 2 -7.07 5.02 25.92
CA ASP A 2 -7.30 4.56 27.30
C ASP A 2 -7.03 3.06 27.47
N ASN A 3 -6.78 2.35 26.36
CA ASN A 3 -6.62 0.90 26.30
C ASN A 3 -5.18 0.43 26.01
N TYR A 4 -4.17 1.32 26.11
CA TYR A 4 -2.77 0.92 26.02
C TYR A 4 -2.17 0.83 27.44
N PRO A 5 -1.72 -0.35 27.89
CA PRO A 5 -1.19 -0.53 29.24
C PRO A 5 -0.01 0.40 29.53
N GLY A 6 -0.06 1.10 30.66
CA GLY A 6 1.00 2.00 31.11
C GLY A 6 0.94 3.44 30.56
N LEU A 7 0.07 3.74 29.59
CA LEU A 7 -0.07 5.08 29.01
C LEU A 7 -1.54 5.54 28.96
N PRO A 8 -2.24 5.64 30.09
CA PRO A 8 -3.64 6.09 30.09
C PRO A 8 -3.73 7.56 29.65
N GLY A 9 -4.74 7.88 28.80
CA GLY A 9 -5.03 9.25 28.39
C GLY A 9 -4.06 9.86 27.37
N VAL A 10 -3.02 9.15 26.92
CA VAL A 10 -2.09 9.68 25.91
C VAL A 10 -2.83 9.82 24.57
N SER A 11 -2.58 10.90 23.85
CA SER A 11 -3.10 11.03 22.47
C SER A 11 -2.41 10.05 21.54
N GLY A 12 -3.14 9.55 20.51
CA GLY A 12 -2.53 8.67 19.51
C GLY A 12 -1.38 9.34 18.77
N GLN A 13 -1.46 10.66 18.56
CA GLN A 13 -0.42 11.44 17.90
C GLN A 13 0.86 11.51 18.75
N ASP A 14 0.75 11.82 20.04
CA ASP A 14 1.91 11.90 20.93
C ASP A 14 2.60 10.55 21.07
N MET A 15 1.81 9.47 21.16
CA MET A 15 2.34 8.12 21.20
C MET A 15 3.12 7.77 19.91
N LEU A 16 2.57 8.08 18.72
CA LEU A 16 3.26 7.83 17.47
C LEU A 16 4.52 8.67 17.32
N LEU A 17 4.50 9.94 17.75
CA LEU A 17 5.69 10.79 17.76
C LEU A 17 6.78 10.26 18.69
N ALA A 18 6.40 9.75 19.87
CA ALA A 18 7.36 9.14 20.79
C ALA A 18 7.99 7.86 20.21
N MET A 19 7.18 6.97 19.62
CA MET A 19 7.66 5.76 18.95
C MET A 19 8.59 6.08 17.78
N ARG A 20 8.22 7.07 16.98
CA ARG A 20 9.05 7.51 15.84
C ARG A 20 10.39 8.04 16.31
N ARG A 21 10.42 8.93 17.30
CA ARG A 21 11.67 9.47 17.87
C ARG A 21 12.58 8.37 18.37
N GLN A 22 12.02 7.41 19.12
CA GLN A 22 12.77 6.27 19.62
C GLN A 22 13.40 5.43 18.50
N ALA A 23 12.67 5.22 17.41
CA ALA A 23 13.20 4.49 16.25
C ALA A 23 14.29 5.29 15.52
N GLU A 24 14.13 6.60 15.35
CA GLU A 24 15.16 7.50 14.78
C GLU A 24 16.43 7.52 15.62
N GLU A 25 16.31 7.60 16.94
CA GLU A 25 17.44 7.52 17.89
C GLU A 25 18.17 6.17 17.84
N ALA A 26 17.45 5.10 17.48
CA ALA A 26 18.03 3.77 17.24
C ALA A 26 18.62 3.61 15.81
N GLY A 27 18.60 4.65 14.98
CA GLY A 27 19.20 4.66 13.64
C GLY A 27 18.23 4.26 12.51
N ALA A 28 16.92 4.19 12.76
CA ALA A 28 15.97 3.95 11.69
C ALA A 28 15.76 5.21 10.84
N GLU A 29 15.75 5.04 9.51
CA GLU A 29 15.43 6.10 8.56
C GLU A 29 13.95 6.06 8.19
N PHE A 30 13.30 7.24 8.14
CA PHE A 30 11.91 7.38 7.74
C PHE A 30 11.81 8.04 6.36
N LEU A 31 11.27 7.28 5.42
CA LEU A 31 10.99 7.76 4.08
C LEU A 31 9.50 8.02 3.92
N ALA A 32 9.14 9.26 3.56
CA ALA A 32 7.76 9.59 3.24
C ALA A 32 7.49 9.25 1.78
N GLY A 33 6.64 8.24 1.55
CA GLY A 33 6.28 7.81 0.22
C GLY A 33 5.25 6.70 0.25
N ARG A 34 4.71 6.38 -0.93
CA ARG A 34 3.75 5.30 -1.11
C ARG A 34 4.43 4.15 -1.85
N ALA A 35 4.56 3.01 -1.21
CA ALA A 35 4.97 1.77 -1.86
C ALA A 35 3.86 1.30 -2.81
N LEU A 36 4.20 0.97 -4.04
CA LEU A 36 3.26 0.72 -5.13
C LEU A 36 3.38 -0.67 -5.72
N SER A 37 4.58 -1.23 -5.69
CA SER A 37 4.86 -2.60 -6.08
C SER A 37 6.07 -3.12 -5.31
N ALA A 38 6.12 -4.43 -5.13
CA ALA A 38 7.26 -5.13 -4.56
C ALA A 38 7.54 -6.39 -5.37
N LEU A 39 8.80 -6.60 -5.73
CA LEU A 39 9.26 -7.74 -6.50
C LEU A 39 10.42 -8.43 -5.77
N PHE A 40 10.33 -9.75 -5.61
CA PHE A 40 11.45 -10.54 -5.08
C PHE A 40 12.30 -11.07 -6.23
N MET A 41 13.57 -10.68 -6.28
CA MET A 41 14.50 -11.07 -7.32
C MET A 41 15.93 -11.15 -6.76
N MET A 42 16.69 -12.15 -7.17
CA MET A 42 18.10 -12.32 -6.78
C MET A 42 18.33 -12.33 -5.25
N GLY A 43 17.38 -12.87 -4.48
CA GLY A 43 17.50 -12.96 -3.01
C GLY A 43 17.22 -11.65 -2.26
N SER A 44 16.65 -10.65 -2.93
CA SER A 44 16.29 -9.35 -2.35
C SER A 44 14.92 -8.91 -2.83
N TRP A 45 14.24 -8.14 -2.00
CA TRP A 45 13.04 -7.40 -2.36
C TRP A 45 13.41 -6.07 -3.00
N PHE A 46 12.73 -5.72 -4.07
CA PHE A 46 12.77 -4.42 -4.72
C PHE A 46 11.40 -3.76 -4.60
N ILE A 47 11.35 -2.61 -3.95
CA ILE A 47 10.09 -1.90 -3.63
C ILE A 47 10.12 -0.55 -4.33
N SER A 48 9.12 -0.28 -5.17
CA SER A 48 8.97 1.03 -5.80
C SER A 48 8.21 1.99 -4.86
N VAL A 49 8.77 3.20 -4.71
CA VAL A 49 8.16 4.29 -3.94
C VAL A 49 8.19 5.55 -4.81
N GLY A 50 7.07 5.86 -5.45
CA GLY A 50 7.07 6.88 -6.49
C GLY A 50 8.01 6.51 -7.64
N PRO A 51 8.94 7.41 -8.05
CA PRO A 51 9.92 7.15 -9.11
C PRO A 51 11.12 6.32 -8.63
N ASP A 52 11.29 6.14 -7.33
CA ASP A 52 12.47 5.53 -6.73
C ASP A 52 12.28 4.03 -6.49
N MET A 53 13.40 3.28 -6.52
CA MET A 53 13.44 1.86 -6.23
C MET A 53 14.36 1.59 -5.04
N TYR A 54 13.83 0.94 -4.02
CA TYR A 54 14.57 0.53 -2.82
C TYR A 54 14.75 -0.97 -2.78
N SER A 55 15.93 -1.43 -2.37
CA SER A 55 16.20 -2.86 -2.20
C SER A 55 16.38 -3.21 -0.73
N ALA A 56 15.87 -4.38 -0.33
CA ALA A 56 15.99 -4.91 1.03
C ALA A 56 16.11 -6.44 1.02
N LYS A 57 16.88 -6.99 1.96
CA LYS A 57 16.99 -8.45 2.15
C LYS A 57 15.74 -9.03 2.81
N ALA A 58 15.09 -8.26 3.66
CA ALA A 58 13.84 -8.61 4.32
C ALA A 58 12.91 -7.39 4.38
N VAL A 59 11.60 -7.65 4.41
CA VAL A 59 10.56 -6.62 4.49
C VAL A 59 9.59 -6.98 5.60
N VAL A 60 9.20 -6.00 6.42
CA VAL A 60 8.10 -6.12 7.36
C VAL A 60 6.94 -5.24 6.85
N LEU A 61 5.86 -5.88 6.46
CA LEU A 61 4.63 -5.21 6.03
C LEU A 61 3.79 -4.83 7.25
N ALA A 62 3.62 -3.53 7.50
CA ALA A 62 2.81 -2.99 8.59
C ALA A 62 1.81 -1.93 8.06
N ALA A 63 1.19 -2.22 6.92
CA ALA A 63 0.36 -1.26 6.17
C ALA A 63 -1.04 -1.04 6.76
N GLY A 64 -1.36 -1.66 7.89
CA GLY A 64 -2.68 -1.58 8.49
C GLY A 64 -3.76 -2.28 7.66
N VAL A 65 -5.03 -1.90 7.83
CA VAL A 65 -6.15 -2.45 7.06
C VAL A 65 -6.41 -1.60 5.84
N ALA A 66 -6.35 -2.18 4.65
CA ALA A 66 -6.82 -1.53 3.44
C ALA A 66 -8.36 -1.37 3.54
N ARG A 67 -8.81 -0.14 3.80
CA ARG A 67 -10.24 0.16 3.88
C ARG A 67 -10.76 0.47 2.48
N GLY A 68 -11.74 -0.31 2.06
CA GLY A 68 -12.50 -0.07 0.84
C GLY A 68 -12.67 -1.34 0.03
N LYS A 69 -13.94 -1.64 -0.28
CA LYS A 69 -14.30 -2.72 -1.21
C LYS A 69 -13.82 -2.33 -2.60
N LYS A 70 -13.25 -3.27 -3.35
CA LYS A 70 -12.93 -3.06 -4.76
C LYS A 70 -14.20 -2.78 -5.55
N PHE A 71 -14.12 -1.86 -6.48
CA PHE A 71 -15.22 -1.57 -7.39
C PHE A 71 -15.29 -2.65 -8.49
N PRO A 72 -16.49 -2.92 -9.06
CA PRO A 72 -16.60 -3.73 -10.26
C PRO A 72 -15.68 -3.24 -11.37
N GLY A 73 -14.94 -4.16 -12.00
CA GLY A 73 -13.93 -3.86 -13.03
C GLY A 73 -12.55 -3.46 -12.49
N GLU A 74 -12.41 -3.09 -11.21
CA GLU A 74 -11.13 -2.61 -10.66
C GLU A 74 -10.02 -3.67 -10.74
N ALA A 75 -10.29 -4.89 -10.30
CA ALA A 75 -9.31 -5.97 -10.34
C ALA A 75 -9.10 -6.50 -11.75
N GLU A 76 -10.15 -6.51 -12.57
CA GLU A 76 -10.13 -7.00 -13.94
C GLU A 76 -9.21 -6.17 -14.83
N PHE A 77 -9.32 -4.83 -14.71
CA PHE A 77 -8.56 -3.89 -15.55
C PHE A 77 -7.27 -3.38 -14.92
N LEU A 78 -6.84 -3.95 -13.79
CA LEU A 78 -5.56 -3.58 -13.16
C LEU A 78 -4.40 -3.84 -14.14
N GLY A 79 -3.59 -2.80 -14.41
CA GLY A 79 -2.54 -2.82 -15.44
C GLY A 79 -3.05 -2.72 -16.88
N ARG A 80 -4.36 -2.69 -17.10
CA ARG A 80 -5.00 -2.50 -18.41
C ARG A 80 -5.93 -1.27 -18.42
N GLY A 81 -5.45 -0.18 -17.84
CA GLY A 81 -6.19 1.07 -17.68
C GLY A 81 -6.53 1.41 -16.23
N VAL A 82 -6.56 0.46 -15.30
CA VAL A 82 -6.65 0.76 -13.85
C VAL A 82 -5.26 0.84 -13.26
N SER A 83 -5.00 1.90 -12.49
CA SER A 83 -3.76 2.14 -11.76
C SER A 83 -4.03 2.71 -10.36
N TYR A 84 -3.11 2.45 -9.43
CA TYR A 84 -3.11 3.00 -8.07
C TYR A 84 -2.08 4.12 -7.90
N CYS A 85 -1.34 4.49 -8.95
CA CYS A 85 -0.26 5.48 -8.92
C CYS A 85 -0.27 6.39 -10.14
N ALA A 86 -0.60 7.65 -9.93
CA ALA A 86 -0.60 8.63 -11.01
C ALA A 86 0.83 8.95 -11.50
N THR A 87 1.79 9.07 -10.60
CA THR A 87 3.19 9.40 -10.94
C THR A 87 3.94 8.26 -11.62
N CYS A 88 3.52 6.99 -11.39
CA CYS A 88 4.14 5.83 -12.02
C CYS A 88 3.65 5.62 -13.44
N ASP A 89 2.34 5.59 -13.61
CA ASP A 89 1.71 5.16 -14.86
C ASP A 89 1.14 6.32 -15.69
N GLY A 90 1.08 7.53 -15.12
CA GLY A 90 0.47 8.68 -15.77
C GLY A 90 1.06 9.00 -17.15
N MET A 91 2.37 8.83 -17.32
CA MET A 91 3.04 9.06 -18.59
C MET A 91 2.56 8.16 -19.72
N LEU A 92 2.04 6.96 -19.43
CA LEU A 92 1.44 6.04 -20.43
C LEU A 92 0.15 6.63 -21.02
N TYR A 93 -0.50 7.54 -20.29
CA TYR A 93 -1.77 8.15 -20.67
C TYR A 93 -1.65 9.65 -20.98
N ARG A 94 -0.43 10.12 -21.27
CA ARG A 94 -0.20 11.51 -21.67
C ARG A 94 -1.10 11.93 -22.82
N ASN A 95 -1.73 13.12 -22.68
CA ASN A 95 -2.68 13.69 -23.64
C ASN A 95 -3.95 12.83 -23.87
N ARG A 96 -4.28 11.93 -22.94
CA ARG A 96 -5.48 11.08 -22.99
C ARG A 96 -6.50 11.47 -21.92
N PRO A 97 -7.78 11.12 -22.11
CA PRO A 97 -8.80 11.26 -21.08
C PRO A 97 -8.58 10.22 -19.97
N VAL A 98 -8.55 10.67 -18.72
CA VAL A 98 -8.38 9.80 -17.56
C VAL A 98 -9.35 10.19 -16.43
N ALA A 99 -9.76 9.23 -15.64
CA ALA A 99 -10.49 9.47 -14.41
C ALA A 99 -9.56 9.33 -13.20
N VAL A 100 -9.78 10.17 -12.18
CA VAL A 100 -9.17 10.04 -10.87
C VAL A 100 -10.27 9.83 -9.83
N LEU A 101 -10.25 8.70 -9.14
CA LEU A 101 -11.08 8.43 -7.98
C LEU A 101 -10.25 8.71 -6.74
N GLY A 102 -10.45 9.90 -6.15
CA GLY A 102 -9.65 10.39 -5.03
C GLY A 102 -10.26 10.01 -3.69
N PHE A 103 -9.54 9.25 -2.86
CA PHE A 103 -9.95 8.84 -1.52
C PHE A 103 -9.02 9.35 -0.42
N SER A 104 -7.98 10.11 -0.80
CA SER A 104 -7.03 10.75 0.10
C SER A 104 -6.89 12.23 -0.23
N ASP A 105 -6.40 13.01 0.70
CA ASP A 105 -6.17 14.45 0.48
C ASP A 105 -5.02 14.68 -0.53
N SER A 106 -4.08 13.73 -0.64
CA SER A 106 -3.01 13.77 -1.65
C SER A 106 -3.51 13.51 -3.08
N ALA A 107 -4.68 12.87 -3.25
CA ALA A 107 -5.20 12.52 -4.58
C ALA A 107 -5.40 13.71 -5.51
N ARG A 108 -5.68 14.91 -4.95
CA ARG A 108 -5.79 16.14 -5.74
C ARG A 108 -4.45 16.54 -6.35
N LYS A 109 -3.35 16.44 -5.59
CA LYS A 109 -2.00 16.73 -6.09
C LYS A 109 -1.60 15.76 -7.21
N GLU A 110 -1.96 14.50 -7.06
CA GLU A 110 -1.72 13.49 -8.10
C GLU A 110 -2.58 13.75 -9.35
N ALA A 111 -3.82 14.21 -9.21
CA ALA A 111 -4.65 14.64 -10.32
C ALA A 111 -4.07 15.89 -11.03
N ASP A 112 -3.49 16.83 -10.27
CA ASP A 112 -2.82 18.01 -10.84
C ASP A 112 -1.55 17.62 -11.61
N PHE A 113 -0.81 16.63 -11.12
CA PHE A 113 0.29 16.04 -11.89
C PHE A 113 -0.18 15.49 -13.24
N LEU A 114 -1.27 14.69 -13.27
CA LEU A 114 -1.83 14.17 -14.53
C LEU A 114 -2.24 15.31 -15.49
N ARG A 115 -2.83 16.37 -14.97
CA ARG A 115 -3.15 17.57 -15.78
C ARG A 115 -1.88 18.23 -16.34
N SER A 116 -0.82 18.30 -15.54
CA SER A 116 0.44 18.94 -15.96
C SER A 116 1.13 18.21 -17.10
N ILE A 117 0.91 16.90 -17.24
CA ILE A 117 1.42 16.10 -18.37
C ILE A 117 0.46 16.03 -19.56
N GLY A 118 -0.64 16.81 -19.52
CA GLY A 118 -1.59 16.96 -20.63
C GLY A 118 -2.80 16.02 -20.57
N CYS A 119 -3.00 15.23 -19.52
CA CYS A 119 -4.20 14.40 -19.42
C CYS A 119 -5.47 15.24 -19.22
N ALA A 120 -6.56 14.86 -19.90
CA ALA A 120 -7.89 15.39 -19.63
C ALA A 120 -8.48 14.66 -18.41
N VAL A 121 -8.36 15.27 -17.23
CA VAL A 121 -8.69 14.61 -15.95
C VAL A 121 -10.11 14.86 -15.53
N THR A 122 -10.92 13.80 -15.42
CA THR A 122 -12.21 13.79 -14.72
C THR A 122 -11.98 13.33 -13.27
N TYR A 123 -12.25 14.20 -12.30
CA TYR A 123 -12.02 13.91 -10.88
C TYR A 123 -13.31 13.57 -10.16
N PHE A 124 -13.34 12.40 -9.49
CA PHE A 124 -14.40 11.95 -8.60
C PHE A 124 -13.91 11.98 -7.17
N ASP A 125 -14.52 12.82 -6.33
CA ASP A 125 -14.14 12.97 -4.93
C ASP A 125 -14.87 11.97 -4.04
N ARG A 126 -14.15 10.99 -3.50
CA ARG A 126 -14.63 9.95 -2.60
C ARG A 126 -15.95 9.29 -3.05
N PRO A 127 -16.03 8.80 -4.30
CA PRO A 127 -17.26 8.23 -4.82
C PRO A 127 -17.69 7.00 -4.01
N LYS A 128 -19.01 6.87 -3.80
CA LYS A 128 -19.59 5.77 -3.02
C LYS A 128 -19.77 4.50 -3.86
N SER A 129 -20.07 4.67 -5.13
CA SER A 129 -20.22 3.58 -6.09
C SER A 129 -19.50 3.91 -7.38
N CYS A 130 -18.76 2.95 -7.90
CA CYS A 130 -18.15 3.03 -9.22
C CYS A 130 -18.24 1.69 -9.93
N VAL A 131 -18.35 1.75 -11.26
CA VAL A 131 -18.22 0.59 -12.16
C VAL A 131 -17.25 0.99 -13.26
N ILE A 132 -16.21 0.21 -13.45
CA ILE A 132 -15.20 0.41 -14.50
C ILE A 132 -15.52 -0.59 -15.59
N GLN A 133 -15.57 -0.14 -16.84
CA GLN A 133 -16.01 -0.93 -17.99
C GLN A 133 -15.04 -0.75 -19.15
N GLY A 134 -14.93 -1.80 -19.97
CA GLY A 134 -14.13 -1.84 -21.18
C GLY A 134 -14.12 -3.22 -21.80
N GLY A 135 -13.39 -3.36 -22.88
CA GLY A 135 -13.11 -4.64 -23.54
C GLY A 135 -11.76 -5.20 -23.06
N GLU A 136 -10.71 -5.03 -23.87
CA GLU A 136 -9.34 -5.44 -23.51
C GLU A 136 -8.70 -4.51 -22.46
N ALA A 137 -9.09 -3.23 -22.48
CA ALA A 137 -8.65 -2.20 -21.55
C ALA A 137 -9.83 -1.34 -21.09
N VAL A 138 -9.60 -0.41 -20.17
CA VAL A 138 -10.61 0.55 -19.71
C VAL A 138 -11.09 1.43 -20.87
N GLU A 139 -12.40 1.61 -20.98
CA GLU A 139 -13.07 2.51 -21.94
C GLU A 139 -13.94 3.56 -21.24
N SER A 140 -14.43 3.24 -20.05
CA SER A 140 -15.27 4.15 -19.28
C SER A 140 -15.29 3.84 -17.77
N VAL A 141 -15.72 4.82 -16.99
CA VAL A 141 -16.07 4.65 -15.59
C VAL A 141 -17.37 5.40 -15.28
N THR A 142 -18.25 4.73 -14.55
CA THR A 142 -19.48 5.35 -14.03
C THR A 142 -19.36 5.42 -12.51
N CYS A 143 -19.34 6.63 -11.94
CA CYS A 143 -19.28 6.85 -10.50
C CYS A 143 -20.48 7.70 -10.05
N ASP A 144 -21.23 7.21 -9.05
CA ASP A 144 -22.40 7.88 -8.46
C ASP A 144 -23.36 8.41 -9.53
N GLY A 145 -23.60 7.60 -10.59
CA GLY A 145 -24.49 7.92 -11.71
C GLY A 145 -23.90 8.84 -12.78
N LYS A 146 -22.65 9.27 -12.69
CA LYS A 146 -21.95 10.06 -13.71
C LYS A 146 -20.96 9.18 -14.48
N THR A 147 -21.11 9.14 -15.80
CA THR A 147 -20.23 8.37 -16.68
C THR A 147 -19.20 9.28 -17.35
N ALA A 148 -17.96 8.80 -17.41
CA ALA A 148 -16.87 9.41 -18.16
C ALA A 148 -16.25 8.36 -19.08
N ALA A 149 -16.09 8.70 -20.37
CA ALA A 149 -15.29 7.92 -21.32
C ALA A 149 -13.81 8.25 -21.05
N VAL A 150 -13.01 7.24 -20.73
CA VAL A 150 -11.61 7.40 -20.31
C VAL A 150 -10.77 6.19 -20.71
N ASP A 151 -9.49 6.43 -20.98
CA ASP A 151 -8.52 5.40 -21.28
C ASP A 151 -7.88 4.82 -20.01
N ALA A 152 -7.99 5.53 -18.88
CA ALA A 152 -7.52 5.04 -17.58
C ALA A 152 -8.32 5.57 -16.39
N VAL A 153 -8.29 4.79 -15.33
CA VAL A 153 -8.86 5.13 -14.00
C VAL A 153 -7.77 5.00 -12.95
N PHE A 154 -7.43 6.11 -12.33
CA PHE A 154 -6.49 6.16 -11.22
C PHE A 154 -7.25 6.14 -9.88
N LEU A 155 -7.15 5.03 -9.14
CA LEU A 155 -7.78 4.89 -7.82
C LEU A 155 -6.77 5.26 -6.74
N LEU A 156 -6.86 6.49 -6.25
CA LEU A 156 -5.89 7.05 -5.31
C LEU A 156 -6.40 6.92 -3.87
N ARG A 157 -6.30 5.70 -3.34
CA ARG A 157 -6.61 5.35 -1.95
C ARG A 157 -5.42 5.65 -1.03
N PRO A 158 -5.65 5.87 0.27
CA PRO A 158 -4.54 6.09 1.22
C PRO A 158 -3.64 4.86 1.40
N THR A 159 -4.17 3.66 1.17
CA THR A 159 -3.44 2.39 1.32
C THR A 159 -3.66 1.49 0.12
N VAL A 160 -2.62 0.76 -0.29
CA VAL A 160 -2.69 -0.35 -1.27
C VAL A 160 -2.97 -1.63 -0.50
N ALA A 161 -3.82 -2.50 -1.04
CA ALA A 161 -4.05 -3.80 -0.41
C ALA A 161 -2.75 -4.63 -0.44
N PRO A 162 -2.41 -5.35 0.65
CA PRO A 162 -1.19 -6.16 0.71
C PRO A 162 -0.99 -7.10 -0.48
N ALA A 163 -2.04 -7.78 -0.92
CA ALA A 163 -1.99 -8.70 -2.06
C ALA A 163 -1.77 -8.01 -3.41
N ASP A 164 -2.11 -6.71 -3.53
CA ASP A 164 -1.83 -5.93 -4.74
C ASP A 164 -0.38 -5.40 -4.75
N LEU A 165 0.22 -5.25 -3.55
CA LEU A 165 1.60 -4.82 -3.40
C LEU A 165 2.59 -5.98 -3.58
N PHE A 166 2.27 -7.15 -3.04
CA PHE A 166 3.11 -8.35 -3.08
C PHE A 166 2.41 -9.46 -3.85
N GLN A 167 2.80 -9.69 -5.09
CA GLN A 167 2.20 -10.73 -5.92
C GLN A 167 2.40 -12.12 -5.32
N GLY A 168 1.32 -12.89 -5.20
CA GLY A 168 1.34 -14.22 -4.61
C GLY A 168 1.29 -14.24 -3.07
N LEU A 169 1.13 -13.09 -2.41
CA LEU A 169 0.92 -13.04 -0.98
C LEU A 169 -0.42 -13.69 -0.59
N GLU A 170 -0.38 -14.67 0.30
CA GLU A 170 -1.57 -15.34 0.82
C GLU A 170 -2.31 -14.44 1.81
N THR A 171 -3.63 -14.35 1.57
CA THR A 171 -4.53 -13.60 2.43
C THR A 171 -5.79 -14.40 2.72
N GLU A 172 -6.31 -14.28 3.94
CA GLU A 172 -7.57 -14.83 4.36
C GLU A 172 -8.49 -13.72 4.89
N ASN A 173 -9.72 -13.63 4.36
CA ASN A 173 -10.68 -12.58 4.73
C ASN A 173 -10.13 -11.14 4.59
N GLY A 174 -9.19 -10.93 3.67
CA GLY A 174 -8.55 -9.62 3.44
C GLY A 174 -7.37 -9.29 4.37
N TYR A 175 -6.98 -10.23 5.23
CA TYR A 175 -5.82 -10.12 6.11
C TYR A 175 -4.68 -11.01 5.62
N VAL A 176 -3.46 -10.58 5.85
CA VAL A 176 -2.25 -11.35 5.50
C VAL A 176 -2.14 -12.56 6.40
N THR A 177 -1.99 -13.73 5.82
CA THR A 177 -1.74 -14.98 6.56
C THR A 177 -0.30 -15.02 7.06
N VAL A 178 -0.11 -15.18 8.36
CA VAL A 178 1.21 -15.27 9.01
C VAL A 178 1.25 -16.43 10.01
N ASP A 179 2.46 -16.95 10.23
CA ASP A 179 2.73 -17.89 11.31
C ASP A 179 2.97 -17.17 12.67
N ARG A 180 3.32 -17.93 13.72
CA ARG A 180 3.64 -17.37 15.03
C ARG A 180 4.89 -16.48 15.06
N ARG A 181 5.71 -16.52 14.04
CA ARG A 181 6.90 -15.70 13.84
C ARG A 181 6.65 -14.51 12.94
N MET A 182 5.39 -14.25 12.62
CA MET A 182 4.96 -13.21 11.68
C MET A 182 5.52 -13.40 10.27
N THR A 183 5.88 -14.64 9.89
CA THR A 183 6.38 -15.00 8.57
C THR A 183 5.19 -15.21 7.63
N THR A 184 5.27 -14.65 6.42
CA THR A 184 4.30 -14.92 5.35
C THR A 184 4.72 -16.12 4.50
N ASN A 185 3.90 -16.48 3.51
CA ASN A 185 4.25 -17.50 2.51
C ASN A 185 5.38 -17.07 1.56
N LEU A 186 5.73 -15.76 1.51
CA LEU A 186 6.79 -15.23 0.66
C LEU A 186 8.11 -15.09 1.42
N SER A 187 9.21 -15.60 0.82
CA SER A 187 10.52 -15.58 1.45
C SER A 187 11.01 -14.18 1.77
N GLY A 188 11.46 -13.95 3.02
CA GLY A 188 11.95 -12.64 3.47
C GLY A 188 10.87 -11.57 3.63
N LEU A 189 9.58 -11.94 3.53
CA LEU A 189 8.46 -11.05 3.82
C LEU A 189 7.77 -11.48 5.11
N PHE A 190 7.62 -10.51 6.01
CA PHE A 190 6.93 -10.63 7.28
C PHE A 190 5.78 -9.63 7.31
N ALA A 191 4.75 -9.87 8.14
CA ALA A 191 3.66 -8.90 8.30
C ALA A 191 3.27 -8.76 9.77
N ALA A 192 2.86 -7.55 10.16
CA ALA A 192 2.52 -7.24 11.55
C ALA A 192 1.45 -6.15 11.66
N GLY A 193 0.72 -6.15 12.75
CA GLY A 193 -0.30 -5.15 13.06
C GLY A 193 -1.64 -5.47 12.41
N ASP A 194 -2.42 -4.44 12.15
CA ASP A 194 -3.82 -4.60 11.70
C ASP A 194 -3.96 -5.34 10.36
N CYS A 195 -2.92 -5.37 9.54
CA CYS A 195 -2.94 -6.11 8.27
C CYS A 195 -2.98 -7.64 8.46
N THR A 196 -2.66 -8.16 9.65
CA THR A 196 -2.70 -9.60 9.98
C THR A 196 -4.01 -10.03 10.64
N GLY A 197 -4.95 -9.11 10.85
CA GLY A 197 -6.27 -9.39 11.44
C GLY A 197 -6.49 -8.81 12.82
N GLY A 198 -7.61 -9.19 13.41
CA GLY A 198 -8.02 -8.73 14.74
C GLY A 198 -7.29 -9.40 15.92
N PRO A 199 -7.36 -8.77 17.12
CA PRO A 199 -8.01 -7.51 17.39
C PRO A 199 -7.22 -6.30 16.88
N LEU A 200 -7.92 -5.28 16.33
CA LEU A 200 -7.27 -4.07 15.80
C LEU A 200 -6.90 -3.14 16.95
N GLN A 201 -5.80 -3.44 17.61
CA GLN A 201 -5.32 -2.79 18.83
C GLN A 201 -3.85 -2.43 18.72
N VAL A 202 -3.47 -1.26 19.24
CA VAL A 202 -2.07 -0.79 19.21
C VAL A 202 -1.16 -1.76 19.97
N ALA A 203 -1.59 -2.31 21.12
CA ALA A 203 -0.80 -3.26 21.88
C ALA A 203 -0.49 -4.54 21.09
N LYS A 204 -1.46 -5.05 20.29
CA LYS A 204 -1.24 -6.17 19.37
C LYS A 204 -0.24 -5.77 18.28
N ALA A 205 -0.44 -4.63 17.64
CA ALA A 205 0.45 -4.17 16.57
C ALA A 205 1.90 -4.00 17.04
N VAL A 206 2.12 -3.49 18.25
CA VAL A 206 3.45 -3.37 18.88
C VAL A 206 4.06 -4.75 19.16
N GLY A 207 3.28 -5.68 19.73
CA GLY A 207 3.75 -7.04 20.01
C GLY A 207 4.12 -7.81 18.73
N GLU A 208 3.28 -7.77 17.72
CA GLU A 208 3.57 -8.40 16.43
C GLU A 208 4.75 -7.72 15.70
N GLY A 209 4.85 -6.39 15.79
CA GLY A 209 5.98 -5.64 15.24
C GLY A 209 7.32 -6.07 15.83
N LEU A 210 7.36 -6.33 17.15
CA LEU A 210 8.53 -6.89 17.82
C LEU A 210 8.91 -8.25 17.24
N ILE A 211 7.93 -9.18 17.13
CA ILE A 211 8.17 -10.53 16.63
C ILE A 211 8.62 -10.48 15.18
N ALA A 212 7.95 -9.71 14.32
CA ALA A 212 8.29 -9.56 12.90
C ALA A 212 9.69 -8.98 12.72
N GLY A 213 10.05 -7.95 13.49
CA GLY A 213 11.38 -7.33 13.44
C GLY A 213 12.49 -8.30 13.81
N GLN A 214 12.32 -9.08 14.91
CA GLN A 214 13.28 -10.10 15.30
C GLN A 214 13.39 -11.23 14.26
N SER A 215 12.26 -11.64 13.67
CA SER A 215 12.25 -12.68 12.64
C SER A 215 12.93 -12.20 11.35
N ALA A 216 12.71 -10.97 10.94
CA ALA A 216 13.38 -10.37 9.80
C ALA A 216 14.91 -10.25 10.02
N ALA A 217 15.33 -9.81 11.20
CA ALA A 217 16.74 -9.75 11.57
C ALA A 217 17.41 -11.13 11.54
N ALA A 218 16.75 -12.15 12.10
CA ALA A 218 17.25 -13.52 12.07
C ALA A 218 17.36 -14.07 10.65
N PHE A 219 16.39 -13.76 9.78
CA PHE A 219 16.41 -14.14 8.36
C PHE A 219 17.61 -13.51 7.63
N VAL A 220 17.85 -12.22 7.81
CA VAL A 220 18.99 -11.51 7.20
C VAL A 220 20.32 -12.10 7.68
N ALA A 221 20.47 -12.31 8.99
CA ALA A 221 21.68 -12.89 9.57
C ALA A 221 21.96 -14.33 9.07
N ALA A 222 20.91 -15.14 8.83
CA ALA A 222 21.07 -16.47 8.25
C ALA A 222 21.53 -16.42 6.77
N ALA A 223 20.95 -15.49 6.00
CA ALA A 223 21.32 -15.28 4.59
C ALA A 223 22.79 -14.82 4.45
N GLU A 224 23.30 -14.03 5.40
CA GLU A 224 24.70 -13.58 5.40
C GLU A 224 25.68 -14.69 5.73
N ARG A 225 25.34 -15.59 6.65
CA ARG A 225 26.19 -16.77 6.99
C ARG A 225 26.28 -17.78 5.86
N ASN A 226 25.29 -17.85 4.98
CA ASN A 226 25.26 -18.81 3.86
C ASN A 226 25.81 -18.22 2.54
N LYS A 227 26.42 -17.05 2.57
CA LYS A 227 27.19 -16.55 1.40
C LYS A 227 28.47 -17.34 1.27
N PRO A 228 28.75 -17.90 0.06
CA PRO A 228 29.98 -18.66 -0.21
C PRO A 228 31.24 -17.82 -0.03
#